data_a579b802e8389e42434a290e22533fe0
#
_entry.id   a579b802e8389e42434a290e22533fe0
#
_cell.length_a   1.000
_cell.length_b   1.000
_cell.length_c   1.000
_cell.angle_alpha   90.00
_cell.angle_beta   90.00
_cell.angle_gamma   90.00
#
_symmetry.space_group_name_H-M   'P 1'
#
loop_
_entity.id
_entity.type
_entity.pdbx_description
1 polymer ?
#
loop_
_entity_poly.entity_id
_entity_poly.type
_entity_poly.pdbx_seq_one_letter_code
_entity_poly.pdbx_strand_id
1 'polypeptide(L)'
;MRLGLRRLLTTMSAMENKGPSMLASPKTQDPLFRRIEDVHEDLRKPYGRILDAGTGGHSLKWLATLPDDAVDCITAVTADATSGEGKGASDKQALLNTGRGDALVEGSWCSGHAPAGDAFDTVLCDYLIGSMDGFTPFMQDSILGELKARCAPGALLHVVGLTPIYAQLGATQYKNLKEAERIVVDTARLRDACILLAAHRPYREFPATWIIRQLERSGFEVITPWKSYGVIWKHATIKRQLDVARRKLPHFADQSVAAAMRGQIDALDASAKKLLGATGVTYGADYVISARLPSASGE
;
A
#
# COMPACT_ATOMS: atom_id res chain seq x y z
N MET A 1 21.95 24.71 -73.89
CA MET A 1 22.78 24.32 -72.73
C MET A 1 21.88 24.05 -71.56
N ARG A 2 21.69 22.78 -71.20
CA ARG A 2 20.88 22.34 -70.05
C ARG A 2 21.81 21.95 -68.92
N LEU A 3 21.77 22.66 -67.79
CA LEU A 3 22.44 22.28 -66.55
C LEU A 3 21.45 21.58 -65.64
N GLY A 4 21.71 20.34 -65.32
CA GLY A 4 20.92 19.53 -64.43
C GLY A 4 21.24 19.82 -62.97
N LEU A 5 20.21 20.13 -62.15
CA LEU A 5 20.29 20.12 -60.70
C LEU A 5 20.09 18.69 -60.20
N ARG A 6 21.14 18.06 -59.64
CA ARG A 6 21.01 16.84 -58.82
C ARG A 6 20.53 17.26 -57.41
N ARG A 7 19.32 16.82 -57.04
CA ARG A 7 18.84 16.85 -55.64
C ARG A 7 19.54 15.75 -54.84
N LEU A 8 20.33 16.14 -53.87
CA LEU A 8 20.77 15.25 -52.76
C LEU A 8 19.57 15.07 -51.80
N LEU A 9 18.99 13.88 -51.82
CA LEU A 9 18.08 13.41 -50.80
C LEU A 9 18.95 12.85 -49.66
N THR A 10 19.12 13.65 -48.61
CA THR A 10 19.67 13.19 -47.35
C THR A 10 18.53 12.49 -46.60
N THR A 11 18.55 11.18 -46.54
CA THR A 11 17.72 10.36 -45.69
C THR A 11 18.14 10.60 -44.26
N MET A 12 17.42 11.44 -43.55
CA MET A 12 17.41 11.45 -42.09
C MET A 12 16.70 10.17 -41.63
N SER A 13 17.45 9.17 -41.21
CA SER A 13 16.96 8.05 -40.44
C SER A 13 16.44 8.61 -39.11
N ALA A 14 15.14 8.65 -38.95
CA ALA A 14 14.53 8.87 -37.64
C ALA A 14 14.96 7.68 -36.77
N MET A 15 15.83 7.90 -35.82
CA MET A 15 16.01 7.02 -34.68
C MET A 15 14.67 7.04 -33.92
N GLU A 16 13.81 6.07 -34.17
CA GLU A 16 12.73 5.72 -33.28
C GLU A 16 13.33 5.37 -31.92
N ASN A 17 13.22 6.29 -31.01
CA ASN A 17 13.51 6.07 -29.60
C ASN A 17 12.42 5.09 -29.10
N LYS A 18 12.66 3.80 -29.26
CA LYS A 18 11.85 2.75 -28.64
C LYS A 18 12.09 2.90 -27.15
N GLY A 19 11.18 3.60 -26.47
CA GLY A 19 11.11 3.56 -25.02
C GLY A 19 11.07 2.09 -24.54
N PRO A 20 11.52 1.81 -23.32
CA PRO A 20 11.58 0.46 -22.80
C PRO A 20 10.23 -0.23 -22.97
N SER A 21 10.26 -1.48 -23.41
CA SER A 21 9.05 -2.27 -23.65
C SER A 21 8.46 -2.74 -22.33
N MET A 22 7.69 -1.88 -21.67
CA MET A 22 6.91 -2.25 -20.49
C MET A 22 5.88 -3.36 -20.78
N LEU A 23 5.68 -3.70 -22.04
CA LEU A 23 4.71 -4.68 -22.53
C LEU A 23 5.18 -6.14 -22.46
N ALA A 24 6.44 -6.40 -22.10
CA ALA A 24 7.02 -7.75 -22.21
C ALA A 24 6.98 -8.58 -20.93
N SER A 25 6.72 -8.00 -19.78
CA SER A 25 6.67 -8.73 -18.50
C SER A 25 5.26 -9.20 -18.16
N PRO A 26 5.09 -10.43 -17.63
CA PRO A 26 3.79 -10.89 -17.18
C PRO A 26 3.32 -10.00 -16.02
N LYS A 27 2.14 -9.41 -16.19
CA LYS A 27 1.53 -8.56 -15.16
C LYS A 27 1.17 -9.36 -13.92
N THR A 28 1.24 -8.72 -12.75
CA THR A 28 0.89 -9.34 -11.47
C THR A 28 -0.57 -9.82 -11.44
N GLN A 29 -0.82 -10.89 -10.70
CA GLN A 29 -2.19 -11.37 -10.41
C GLN A 29 -2.84 -10.62 -9.24
N ASP A 30 -2.08 -9.84 -8.48
CA ASP A 30 -2.61 -9.00 -7.41
C ASP A 30 -3.36 -7.79 -8.02
N PRO A 31 -4.67 -7.65 -7.77
CA PRO A 31 -5.46 -6.62 -8.42
C PRO A 31 -5.05 -5.19 -8.01
N LEU A 32 -4.44 -5.02 -6.84
CA LEU A 32 -3.99 -3.72 -6.33
C LEU A 32 -2.77 -3.25 -7.12
N PHE A 33 -1.74 -4.08 -7.18
CA PHE A 33 -0.54 -3.77 -7.95
C PHE A 33 -0.78 -3.79 -9.45
N ARG A 34 -1.69 -4.65 -9.94
CA ARG A 34 -2.11 -4.61 -11.33
C ARG A 34 -2.66 -3.25 -11.72
N ARG A 35 -3.43 -2.60 -10.84
CA ARG A 35 -3.92 -1.24 -11.10
C ARG A 35 -2.78 -0.24 -11.21
N ILE A 36 -1.73 -0.38 -10.42
CA ILE A 36 -0.54 0.47 -10.51
C ILE A 36 0.17 0.25 -11.85
N GLU A 37 0.37 -1.00 -12.24
CA GLU A 37 0.94 -1.35 -13.54
C GLU A 37 0.14 -0.75 -14.71
N ASP A 38 -1.20 -0.84 -14.65
CA ASP A 38 -2.07 -0.26 -15.67
C ASP A 38 -1.92 1.27 -15.77
N VAL A 39 -1.76 1.98 -14.64
CA VAL A 39 -1.53 3.44 -14.64
C VAL A 39 -0.21 3.80 -15.31
N HIS A 40 0.87 3.07 -15.01
CA HIS A 40 2.16 3.28 -15.64
C HIS A 40 2.12 3.01 -17.15
N GLU A 41 1.42 1.95 -17.57
CA GLU A 41 1.21 1.61 -18.97
C GLU A 41 0.39 2.67 -19.71
N ASP A 42 -0.77 3.07 -19.15
CA ASP A 42 -1.65 4.08 -19.74
C ASP A 42 -0.92 5.42 -19.96
N LEU A 43 -0.06 5.79 -19.01
CA LEU A 43 0.74 7.02 -19.07
C LEU A 43 2.06 6.83 -19.84
N ARG A 44 2.39 5.61 -20.25
CA ARG A 44 3.68 5.25 -20.87
C ARG A 44 4.88 5.74 -20.06
N LYS A 45 4.77 5.65 -18.73
CA LYS A 45 5.79 6.15 -17.80
C LYS A 45 6.50 4.98 -17.13
N PRO A 46 7.85 4.86 -17.24
CA PRO A 46 8.63 3.87 -16.48
C PRO A 46 8.49 4.15 -14.98
N TYR A 47 8.80 3.15 -14.17
CA TYR A 47 8.79 3.32 -12.70
C TYR A 47 9.95 4.21 -12.25
N GLY A 48 11.08 4.16 -12.94
CA GLY A 48 12.27 4.94 -12.61
C GLY A 48 12.80 4.62 -11.22
N ARG A 49 13.07 5.63 -10.43
CA ARG A 49 13.51 5.52 -9.04
C ARG A 49 12.31 5.39 -8.14
N ILE A 50 12.18 4.25 -7.46
CA ILE A 50 11.01 3.89 -6.65
C ILE A 50 11.30 4.12 -5.17
N LEU A 51 10.37 4.79 -4.48
CA LEU A 51 10.29 4.85 -3.04
C LEU A 51 9.11 3.98 -2.56
N ASP A 52 9.39 2.87 -1.87
CA ASP A 52 8.39 2.13 -1.12
C ASP A 52 8.36 2.68 0.31
N ALA A 53 7.43 3.58 0.58
CA ALA A 53 7.45 4.45 1.74
C ALA A 53 7.06 3.76 3.07
N GLY A 54 6.51 2.57 3.00
CA GLY A 54 6.13 1.76 4.17
C GLY A 54 6.21 0.29 3.84
N THR A 55 7.43 -0.18 3.61
CA THR A 55 7.65 -1.48 3.00
C THR A 55 7.21 -2.66 3.84
N GLY A 56 6.55 -3.60 3.19
CA GLY A 56 6.19 -4.91 3.71
C GLY A 56 6.56 -6.04 2.74
N GLY A 57 6.38 -7.29 3.18
CA GLY A 57 6.60 -8.43 2.32
C GLY A 57 5.64 -8.50 1.11
N HIS A 58 4.53 -7.77 1.14
CA HIS A 58 3.56 -7.68 0.06
C HIS A 58 4.10 -6.81 -1.09
N SER A 59 4.43 -5.56 -0.79
CA SER A 59 5.00 -4.63 -1.77
C SER A 59 6.32 -5.11 -2.35
N LEU A 60 7.26 -5.57 -1.51
CA LEU A 60 8.58 -6.02 -1.96
C LEU A 60 8.52 -7.19 -2.93
N LYS A 61 7.61 -8.16 -2.71
CA LYS A 61 7.45 -9.28 -3.64
C LYS A 61 7.01 -8.82 -5.03
N TRP A 62 6.11 -7.85 -5.10
CA TRP A 62 5.69 -7.27 -6.36
C TRP A 62 6.83 -6.45 -6.99
N LEU A 63 7.47 -5.56 -6.23
CA LEU A 63 8.59 -4.74 -6.72
C LEU A 63 9.73 -5.58 -7.29
N ALA A 64 10.00 -6.75 -6.70
CA ALA A 64 11.00 -7.70 -7.21
C ALA A 64 10.62 -8.34 -8.55
N THR A 65 9.37 -8.22 -9.00
CA THR A 65 8.91 -8.75 -10.31
C THR A 65 8.91 -7.69 -11.41
N LEU A 66 9.15 -6.43 -11.07
CA LEU A 66 9.17 -5.36 -12.05
C LEU A 66 10.36 -5.51 -13.01
N PRO A 67 10.19 -5.17 -14.31
CA PRO A 67 11.25 -5.31 -15.30
C PRO A 67 12.42 -4.38 -15.01
N ASP A 68 13.64 -4.89 -15.11
CA ASP A 68 14.88 -4.15 -14.81
C ASP A 68 15.08 -2.94 -15.72
N ASP A 69 14.56 -2.96 -16.93
CA ASP A 69 14.63 -1.85 -17.88
C ASP A 69 13.63 -0.71 -17.60
N ALA A 70 12.70 -0.93 -16.68
CA ALA A 70 11.70 0.06 -16.26
C ALA A 70 11.96 0.60 -14.84
N VAL A 71 12.95 0.07 -14.12
CA VAL A 71 13.28 0.44 -12.73
C VAL A 71 14.75 0.79 -12.61
N ASP A 72 15.05 2.01 -12.17
CA ASP A 72 16.42 2.44 -11.93
C ASP A 72 16.96 1.93 -10.59
N CYS A 73 16.22 2.11 -9.52
CA CYS A 73 16.50 1.56 -8.20
C CYS A 73 15.25 1.59 -7.30
N ILE A 74 15.29 0.84 -6.20
CA ILE A 74 14.25 0.80 -5.18
C ILE A 74 14.84 1.20 -3.82
N THR A 75 14.23 2.21 -3.19
CA THR A 75 14.47 2.53 -1.78
C THR A 75 13.25 2.10 -0.97
N ALA A 76 13.40 1.05 -0.18
CA ALA A 76 12.35 0.50 0.67
C ALA A 76 12.53 0.98 2.11
N VAL A 77 11.52 1.65 2.69
CA VAL A 77 11.57 2.21 4.05
C VAL A 77 10.71 1.38 4.99
N THR A 78 11.27 0.99 6.13
CA THR A 78 10.52 0.30 7.18
C THR A 78 10.78 0.94 8.54
N ALA A 79 9.74 1.12 9.34
CA ALA A 79 9.87 1.63 10.71
C ALA A 79 10.52 0.59 11.65
N ASP A 80 10.49 -0.67 11.29
CA ASP A 80 11.05 -1.77 12.05
C ASP A 80 11.56 -2.85 11.11
N ALA A 81 12.88 -2.98 11.06
CA ALA A 81 13.54 -4.01 10.27
C ALA A 81 13.40 -5.41 10.92
N THR A 82 13.09 -5.48 12.21
CA THR A 82 13.05 -6.71 13.00
C THR A 82 11.63 -7.27 13.20
N SER A 83 10.63 -6.41 13.27
CA SER A 83 9.22 -6.79 13.46
C SER A 83 8.48 -6.92 12.13
N GLY A 84 8.60 -8.02 11.50
CA GLY A 84 7.63 -8.42 10.50
C GLY A 84 7.04 -9.75 10.92
N GLU A 85 5.75 -9.99 10.78
CA GLU A 85 5.16 -11.30 11.03
C GLU A 85 5.97 -12.39 10.27
N GLY A 86 7.00 -12.92 10.91
CA GLY A 86 7.75 -14.09 10.49
C GLY A 86 8.90 -13.91 9.49
N LYS A 87 9.25 -12.67 9.07
CA LYS A 87 10.37 -12.47 8.13
C LYS A 87 11.16 -11.22 8.49
N GLY A 88 12.33 -11.43 9.08
CA GLY A 88 13.24 -10.36 9.51
C GLY A 88 13.80 -9.50 8.36
N ALA A 89 14.65 -8.54 8.69
CA ALA A 89 15.32 -7.65 7.74
C ALA A 89 16.04 -8.42 6.61
N SER A 90 16.63 -9.58 6.94
CA SER A 90 17.33 -10.44 5.98
C SER A 90 16.41 -10.92 4.83
N ASP A 91 15.16 -11.29 5.14
CA ASP A 91 14.22 -11.77 4.12
C ASP A 91 13.72 -10.62 3.23
N LYS A 92 13.56 -9.42 3.78
CA LYS A 92 13.25 -8.22 3.01
C LYS A 92 14.43 -7.83 2.12
N GLN A 93 15.63 -7.83 2.66
CA GLN A 93 16.85 -7.51 1.90
C GLN A 93 17.09 -8.49 0.75
N ALA A 94 16.75 -9.77 0.92
CA ALA A 94 16.90 -10.78 -0.13
C ALA A 94 15.99 -10.56 -1.35
N LEU A 95 14.95 -9.73 -1.22
CA LEU A 95 14.05 -9.36 -2.33
C LEU A 95 14.56 -8.14 -3.14
N LEU A 96 15.61 -7.46 -2.67
CA LEU A 96 16.17 -6.28 -3.29
C LEU A 96 17.38 -6.64 -4.16
N ASN A 97 17.48 -6.02 -5.33
CA ASN A 97 18.61 -6.19 -6.26
C ASN A 97 19.71 -5.17 -5.95
N THR A 98 20.70 -5.57 -5.14
CA THR A 98 21.82 -4.70 -4.78
C THR A 98 22.67 -4.28 -5.98
N GLY A 99 22.69 -5.07 -7.05
CA GLY A 99 23.37 -4.72 -8.32
C GLY A 99 22.71 -3.56 -9.05
N ARG A 100 21.41 -3.34 -8.82
CA ARG A 100 20.64 -2.18 -9.30
C ARG A 100 20.74 -0.97 -8.35
N GLY A 101 21.35 -1.13 -7.19
CA GLY A 101 21.41 -0.09 -6.15
C GLY A 101 20.19 -0.03 -5.24
N ASP A 102 19.40 -1.11 -5.17
CA ASP A 102 18.27 -1.19 -4.24
C ASP A 102 18.74 -1.17 -2.79
N ALA A 103 17.98 -0.50 -1.92
CA ALA A 103 18.31 -0.34 -0.51
C ALA A 103 17.08 -0.55 0.41
N LEU A 104 17.31 -1.23 1.54
CA LEU A 104 16.37 -1.24 2.68
C LEU A 104 16.86 -0.23 3.71
N VAL A 105 15.99 0.73 4.04
CA VAL A 105 16.27 1.79 5.00
C VAL A 105 15.36 1.60 6.22
N GLU A 106 15.95 1.45 7.39
CA GLU A 106 15.21 1.53 8.65
C GLU A 106 15.07 2.99 9.05
N GLY A 107 13.83 3.45 9.23
CA GLY A 107 13.56 4.82 9.58
C GLY A 107 12.09 5.11 9.79
N SER A 108 11.81 6.23 10.45
CA SER A 108 10.46 6.73 10.66
C SER A 108 10.30 8.09 9.98
N TRP A 109 9.23 8.27 9.25
CA TRP A 109 8.91 9.51 8.55
C TRP A 109 8.81 10.72 9.48
N CYS A 110 8.52 10.51 10.76
CA CYS A 110 8.29 11.58 11.74
C CYS A 110 9.48 11.87 12.65
N SER A 111 10.54 11.07 12.58
CA SER A 111 11.75 11.26 13.43
C SER A 111 12.88 12.01 12.71
N GLY A 112 12.65 12.51 11.50
CA GLY A 112 13.70 13.12 10.68
C GLY A 112 14.70 12.13 10.08
N HIS A 113 14.50 10.83 10.29
CA HIS A 113 15.32 9.74 9.74
C HIS A 113 14.72 9.17 8.44
N ALA A 114 13.87 9.93 7.77
CA ALA A 114 13.44 9.59 6.43
C ALA A 114 14.64 9.64 5.48
N PRO A 115 14.72 8.77 4.47
CA PRO A 115 15.85 8.76 3.56
C PRO A 115 16.09 10.15 2.99
N ALA A 116 17.26 10.71 3.31
CA ALA A 116 17.77 11.87 2.60
C ALA A 116 18.16 11.37 1.21
N GLY A 117 17.70 12.03 0.19
CA GLY A 117 18.12 11.63 -1.14
C GLY A 117 17.27 12.19 -2.24
N ASP A 118 17.68 11.84 -3.37
CA ASP A 118 17.24 12.27 -4.67
C ASP A 118 15.73 12.09 -4.90
N ALA A 119 15.21 12.89 -5.77
CA ALA A 119 13.81 12.86 -6.16
C ALA A 119 13.41 11.52 -6.80
N PHE A 120 12.32 10.92 -6.32
CA PHE A 120 11.77 9.66 -6.80
C PHE A 120 10.75 9.89 -7.90
N ASP A 121 10.75 9.01 -8.90
CA ASP A 121 9.80 9.04 -10.02
C ASP A 121 8.48 8.35 -9.67
N THR A 122 8.55 7.36 -8.78
CA THR A 122 7.41 6.58 -8.29
C THR A 122 7.48 6.45 -6.77
N VAL A 123 6.38 6.74 -6.09
CA VAL A 123 6.23 6.57 -4.64
C VAL A 123 5.07 5.62 -4.36
N LEU A 124 5.32 4.56 -3.59
CA LEU A 124 4.33 3.60 -3.14
C LEU A 124 4.05 3.76 -1.64
N CYS A 125 2.78 3.87 -1.29
CA CYS A 125 2.26 3.86 0.08
C CYS A 125 1.37 2.63 0.26
N ASP A 126 1.96 1.43 0.42
CA ASP A 126 1.22 0.18 0.60
C ASP A 126 0.74 0.06 2.06
N TYR A 127 -0.52 0.37 2.31
CA TYR A 127 -1.17 0.49 3.64
C TYR A 127 -0.42 1.39 4.64
N LEU A 128 0.49 2.26 4.17
CA LEU A 128 1.30 3.14 5.02
C LEU A 128 0.44 4.02 5.91
N ILE A 129 -0.56 4.70 5.34
CA ILE A 129 -1.35 5.71 6.06
C ILE A 129 -2.06 5.07 7.27
N GLY A 130 -2.64 3.89 7.09
CA GLY A 130 -3.30 3.15 8.16
C GLY A 130 -2.34 2.63 9.22
N SER A 131 -1.17 2.15 8.82
CA SER A 131 -0.17 1.60 9.74
C SER A 131 0.49 2.67 10.61
N MET A 132 0.55 3.92 10.14
CA MET A 132 1.13 5.04 10.90
C MET A 132 0.49 5.24 12.28
N ASP A 133 -0.78 4.88 12.47
CA ASP A 133 -1.40 5.01 13.80
C ASP A 133 -0.69 4.16 14.87
N GLY A 134 -0.07 3.06 14.48
CA GLY A 134 0.72 2.19 15.35
C GLY A 134 2.13 2.72 15.67
N PHE A 135 2.72 3.53 14.80
CA PHE A 135 4.12 3.97 14.90
C PHE A 135 4.24 5.48 15.19
N THR A 136 3.47 6.30 14.49
CA THR A 136 3.52 7.77 14.53
C THR A 136 2.12 8.34 14.43
N PRO A 137 1.29 8.15 15.47
CA PRO A 137 -0.11 8.56 15.46
C PRO A 137 -0.25 10.08 15.26
N PHE A 138 -1.30 10.48 14.56
CA PHE A 138 -1.66 11.88 14.24
C PHE A 138 -0.76 12.58 13.22
N MET A 139 0.12 11.82 12.52
CA MET A 139 0.98 12.36 11.46
C MET A 139 0.49 11.97 10.05
N GLN A 140 -0.68 11.36 9.94
CA GLN A 140 -1.23 10.88 8.68
C GLN A 140 -1.55 12.00 7.69
N ASP A 141 -1.83 13.21 8.16
CA ASP A 141 -2.06 14.39 7.35
C ASP A 141 -0.77 15.03 6.84
N SER A 142 0.33 14.83 7.55
CA SER A 142 1.64 15.42 7.23
C SER A 142 2.47 14.59 6.28
N ILE A 143 2.28 13.25 6.28
CA ILE A 143 3.13 12.33 5.52
C ILE A 143 3.16 12.62 4.01
N LEU A 144 2.03 13.03 3.42
CA LEU A 144 1.97 13.32 1.99
C LEU A 144 2.82 14.54 1.61
N GLY A 145 2.94 15.52 2.51
CA GLY A 145 3.86 16.65 2.36
C GLY A 145 5.32 16.21 2.39
N GLU A 146 5.66 15.32 3.32
CA GLU A 146 7.00 14.73 3.43
C GLU A 146 7.37 13.90 2.19
N LEU A 147 6.44 13.12 1.68
CA LEU A 147 6.64 12.34 0.45
C LEU A 147 6.74 13.24 -0.78
N LYS A 148 5.92 14.31 -0.85
CA LYS A 148 5.98 15.31 -1.93
C LYS A 148 7.37 15.91 -2.06
N ALA A 149 8.00 16.26 -0.94
CA ALA A 149 9.34 16.85 -0.94
C ALA A 149 10.43 15.91 -1.52
N ARG A 150 10.10 14.63 -1.68
CA ARG A 150 10.97 13.58 -2.26
C ARG A 150 10.57 13.16 -3.66
N CYS A 151 9.50 13.72 -4.19
CA CYS A 151 9.04 13.42 -5.55
C CYS A 151 9.80 14.24 -6.59
N ALA A 152 10.18 13.61 -7.68
CA ALA A 152 10.58 14.30 -8.89
C ALA A 152 9.40 15.08 -9.50
N PRO A 153 9.61 16.15 -10.25
CA PRO A 153 8.55 16.77 -11.05
C PRO A 153 7.87 15.73 -11.95
N GLY A 154 6.55 15.67 -11.92
CA GLY A 154 5.77 14.69 -12.67
C GLY A 154 5.78 13.27 -12.06
N ALA A 155 6.31 13.07 -10.85
CA ALA A 155 6.30 11.78 -10.16
C ALA A 155 4.88 11.24 -9.98
N LEU A 156 4.76 9.91 -9.95
CA LEU A 156 3.53 9.20 -9.59
C LEU A 156 3.59 8.75 -8.13
N LEU A 157 2.50 9.00 -7.41
CA LEU A 157 2.32 8.51 -6.05
C LEU A 157 1.10 7.60 -6.02
N HIS A 158 1.26 6.38 -5.48
CA HIS A 158 0.23 5.38 -5.37
C HIS A 158 -0.07 5.09 -3.90
N VAL A 159 -1.33 5.24 -3.50
CA VAL A 159 -1.80 4.90 -2.17
C VAL A 159 -2.69 3.69 -2.24
N VAL A 160 -2.27 2.61 -1.59
CA VAL A 160 -3.08 1.42 -1.32
C VAL A 160 -3.60 1.54 0.10
N GLY A 161 -4.88 1.26 0.29
CA GLY A 161 -5.50 1.28 1.61
C GLY A 161 -6.76 0.43 1.66
N LEU A 162 -7.28 0.25 2.86
CA LEU A 162 -8.51 -0.47 3.15
C LEU A 162 -9.57 0.52 3.63
N THR A 163 -10.81 0.36 3.19
CA THR A 163 -11.94 1.11 3.76
C THR A 163 -12.13 0.74 5.24
N PRO A 164 -12.46 1.70 6.11
CA PRO A 164 -12.71 1.40 7.52
C PRO A 164 -13.77 0.32 7.71
N ILE A 165 -13.41 -0.76 8.39
CA ILE A 165 -14.30 -1.92 8.59
C ILE A 165 -15.48 -1.56 9.50
N TYR A 166 -15.23 -0.79 10.57
CA TYR A 166 -16.27 -0.47 11.55
C TYR A 166 -16.29 1.00 12.00
N ALA A 167 -15.24 1.78 11.75
CA ALA A 167 -15.10 3.12 12.32
C ALA A 167 -16.20 4.10 11.86
N GLN A 168 -16.79 3.87 10.69
CA GLN A 168 -17.90 4.67 10.15
C GLN A 168 -19.26 4.00 10.34
N LEU A 169 -19.32 2.87 11.04
CA LEU A 169 -20.52 2.07 11.18
C LEU A 169 -21.32 2.49 12.42
N GLY A 170 -22.46 3.13 12.21
CA GLY A 170 -23.39 3.44 13.28
C GLY A 170 -24.17 2.21 13.78
N ALA A 171 -24.83 2.34 14.94
CA ALA A 171 -25.56 1.24 15.57
C ALA A 171 -26.68 0.66 14.68
N THR A 172 -27.39 1.51 13.93
CA THR A 172 -28.46 1.07 13.02
C THR A 172 -27.89 0.28 11.83
N GLN A 173 -26.81 0.77 11.22
CA GLN A 173 -26.15 0.07 10.11
C GLN A 173 -25.61 -1.29 10.58
N TYR A 174 -25.00 -1.36 11.76
CA TYR A 174 -24.52 -2.62 12.33
C TYR A 174 -25.65 -3.64 12.52
N LYS A 175 -26.82 -3.23 13.04
CA LYS A 175 -27.98 -4.11 13.23
C LYS A 175 -28.50 -4.70 11.90
N ASN A 176 -28.35 -3.96 10.81
CA ASN A 176 -28.81 -4.34 9.47
C ASN A 176 -27.82 -5.23 8.71
N LEU A 177 -26.60 -5.45 9.24
CA LEU A 177 -25.64 -6.35 8.62
C LEU A 177 -26.15 -7.80 8.65
N LYS A 178 -25.81 -8.54 7.58
CA LYS A 178 -25.97 -10.00 7.59
C LYS A 178 -25.05 -10.62 8.66
N GLU A 179 -25.40 -11.82 9.13
CA GLU A 179 -24.64 -12.49 10.18
C GLU A 179 -23.16 -12.69 9.82
N ALA A 180 -22.87 -13.10 8.57
CA ALA A 180 -21.52 -13.25 8.06
C ALA A 180 -20.74 -11.92 8.02
N GLU A 181 -21.39 -10.80 7.69
CA GLU A 181 -20.77 -9.46 7.67
C GLU A 181 -20.49 -8.98 9.11
N ARG A 182 -21.40 -9.28 10.06
CA ARG A 182 -21.18 -8.99 11.49
C ARG A 182 -19.94 -9.70 12.02
N ILE A 183 -19.69 -10.94 11.63
CA ILE A 183 -18.46 -11.66 12.01
C ILE A 183 -17.21 -10.86 11.64
N VAL A 184 -17.16 -10.28 10.45
CA VAL A 184 -16.01 -9.46 10.02
C VAL A 184 -15.85 -8.24 10.92
N VAL A 185 -16.92 -7.51 11.13
CA VAL A 185 -16.95 -6.30 11.98
C VAL A 185 -16.54 -6.61 13.42
N ASP A 186 -17.11 -7.66 14.00
CA ASP A 186 -16.86 -8.06 15.38
C ASP A 186 -15.43 -8.59 15.56
N THR A 187 -14.90 -9.29 14.55
CA THR A 187 -13.49 -9.70 14.53
C THR A 187 -12.55 -8.49 14.57
N ALA A 188 -12.80 -7.48 13.73
CA ALA A 188 -11.99 -6.28 13.70
C ALA A 188 -12.06 -5.51 15.02
N ARG A 189 -13.27 -5.33 15.58
CA ARG A 189 -13.48 -4.68 16.89
C ARG A 189 -12.80 -5.43 18.03
N LEU A 190 -12.96 -6.76 18.09
CA LEU A 190 -12.36 -7.60 19.12
C LEU A 190 -10.84 -7.59 19.07
N ARG A 191 -10.28 -7.69 17.85
CA ARG A 191 -8.83 -7.56 17.63
C ARG A 191 -8.31 -6.24 18.16
N ASP A 192 -8.92 -5.14 17.77
CA ASP A 192 -8.46 -3.79 18.12
C ASP A 192 -8.63 -3.51 19.61
N ALA A 193 -9.72 -4.01 20.23
CA ALA A 193 -9.89 -3.96 21.68
C ALA A 193 -8.78 -4.71 22.43
N CYS A 194 -8.39 -5.91 21.96
CA CYS A 194 -7.28 -6.65 22.55
C CYS A 194 -5.94 -5.93 22.40
N ILE A 195 -5.70 -5.25 21.26
CA ILE A 195 -4.50 -4.45 21.05
C ILE A 195 -4.45 -3.28 22.03
N LEU A 196 -5.55 -2.56 22.20
CA LEU A 196 -5.67 -1.43 23.13
C LEU A 196 -5.51 -1.85 24.61
N LEU A 197 -6.14 -2.96 25.01
CA LEU A 197 -6.02 -3.50 26.36
C LEU A 197 -4.62 -4.02 26.69
N ALA A 198 -3.83 -4.34 25.68
CA ALA A 198 -2.40 -4.66 25.80
C ALA A 198 -1.48 -3.42 25.81
N ALA A 199 -2.04 -2.21 25.94
CA ALA A 199 -1.34 -0.92 25.85
C ALA A 199 -0.61 -0.69 24.53
N HIS A 200 -1.06 -1.33 23.44
CA HIS A 200 -0.59 -1.10 22.07
C HIS A 200 -1.61 -0.30 21.26
N ARG A 201 -1.21 0.23 20.12
CA ARG A 201 -2.10 0.97 19.21
C ARG A 201 -2.47 0.11 18.01
N PRO A 202 -3.77 -0.05 17.66
CA PRO A 202 -4.19 -0.68 16.42
C PRO A 202 -3.96 0.26 15.24
N TYR A 203 -3.81 -0.32 14.06
CA TYR A 203 -3.84 0.45 12.83
C TYR A 203 -5.22 1.05 12.60
N ARG A 204 -5.28 2.19 11.93
CA ARG A 204 -6.52 2.88 11.60
C ARG A 204 -6.64 3.05 10.09
N GLU A 205 -7.69 2.49 9.53
CA GLU A 205 -7.97 2.66 8.11
C GLU A 205 -8.69 3.97 7.84
N PHE A 206 -8.42 4.56 6.67
CA PHE A 206 -9.01 5.81 6.22
C PHE A 206 -9.84 5.59 4.97
N PRO A 207 -11.00 6.29 4.81
CA PRO A 207 -11.78 6.21 3.57
C PRO A 207 -10.99 6.76 2.38
N ALA A 208 -11.20 6.18 1.19
CA ALA A 208 -10.59 6.66 -0.05
C ALA A 208 -10.83 8.18 -0.28
N THR A 209 -12.02 8.66 0.04
CA THR A 209 -12.35 10.09 -0.08
C THR A 209 -11.55 10.99 0.86
N TRP A 210 -11.09 10.48 2.01
CA TRP A 210 -10.19 11.21 2.90
C TRP A 210 -8.79 11.30 2.25
N ILE A 211 -8.29 10.18 1.73
CA ILE A 211 -6.99 10.13 1.05
C ILE A 211 -6.95 11.09 -0.15
N ILE A 212 -7.99 11.08 -0.98
CA ILE A 212 -8.12 11.99 -2.13
C ILE A 212 -7.98 13.45 -1.68
N ARG A 213 -8.74 13.87 -0.66
CA ARG A 213 -8.65 15.23 -0.14
C ARG A 213 -7.27 15.59 0.40
N GLN A 214 -6.55 14.62 1.02
CA GLN A 214 -5.19 14.90 1.50
C GLN A 214 -4.18 15.01 0.35
N LEU A 215 -4.30 14.17 -0.69
CA LEU A 215 -3.49 14.26 -1.89
C LEU A 215 -3.66 15.63 -2.58
N GLU A 216 -4.90 16.06 -2.79
CA GLU A 216 -5.22 17.36 -3.40
C GLU A 216 -4.68 18.53 -2.56
N ARG A 217 -4.87 18.50 -1.23
CA ARG A 217 -4.31 19.50 -0.30
C ARG A 217 -2.78 19.56 -0.34
N SER A 218 -2.14 18.43 -0.56
CA SER A 218 -0.69 18.35 -0.71
C SER A 218 -0.21 18.78 -2.10
N GLY A 219 -1.13 19.09 -3.03
CA GLY A 219 -0.82 19.59 -4.37
C GLY A 219 -0.55 18.47 -5.38
N PHE A 220 -1.07 17.26 -5.14
CA PHE A 220 -1.10 16.19 -6.14
C PHE A 220 -2.39 16.25 -6.95
N GLU A 221 -2.30 15.88 -8.23
CA GLU A 221 -3.44 15.68 -9.11
C GLU A 221 -3.85 14.20 -9.08
N VAL A 222 -5.07 13.91 -8.62
CA VAL A 222 -5.56 12.53 -8.57
C VAL A 222 -5.91 12.03 -9.95
N ILE A 223 -5.37 10.87 -10.33
CA ILE A 223 -5.65 10.19 -11.60
C ILE A 223 -6.97 9.43 -11.48
N THR A 224 -7.94 9.79 -12.29
CA THR A 224 -9.27 9.17 -12.28
C THR A 224 -9.47 8.26 -13.50
N PRO A 225 -10.30 7.20 -13.36
CA PRO A 225 -10.95 6.74 -12.14
C PRO A 225 -9.99 5.97 -11.22
N TRP A 226 -10.06 6.20 -9.93
CA TRP A 226 -9.45 5.31 -8.95
C TRP A 226 -10.24 4.00 -8.83
N LYS A 227 -9.66 2.95 -8.24
CA LYS A 227 -10.27 1.62 -8.17
C LYS A 227 -10.41 1.13 -6.74
N SER A 228 -11.47 0.37 -6.50
CA SER A 228 -11.67 -0.38 -5.27
C SER A 228 -12.00 -1.85 -5.58
N TYR A 229 -11.60 -2.72 -4.66
CA TYR A 229 -11.70 -4.17 -4.79
C TYR A 229 -12.30 -4.76 -3.53
N GLY A 230 -13.43 -5.45 -3.65
CA GLY A 230 -14.10 -6.06 -2.50
C GLY A 230 -13.21 -7.10 -1.81
N VAL A 231 -13.10 -6.99 -0.49
CA VAL A 231 -12.32 -7.94 0.32
C VAL A 231 -13.17 -9.16 0.65
N ILE A 232 -12.67 -10.34 0.29
CA ILE A 232 -13.32 -11.62 0.62
C ILE A 232 -12.75 -12.17 1.93
N TRP A 233 -13.60 -12.23 2.94
CA TRP A 233 -13.26 -12.75 4.27
C TRP A 233 -13.63 -14.21 4.38
N LYS A 234 -12.64 -15.10 4.31
CA LYS A 234 -12.77 -16.53 4.59
C LYS A 234 -12.44 -16.80 6.05
N HIS A 235 -12.84 -17.97 6.58
CA HIS A 235 -12.47 -18.35 7.94
C HIS A 235 -10.97 -18.22 8.22
N ALA A 236 -10.10 -18.62 7.29
CA ALA A 236 -8.65 -18.48 7.45
C ALA A 236 -8.20 -17.01 7.65
N THR A 237 -8.86 -16.05 6.98
CA THR A 237 -8.58 -14.62 7.14
C THR A 237 -9.04 -14.12 8.53
N ILE A 238 -10.25 -14.50 8.95
CA ILE A 238 -10.78 -14.21 10.28
C ILE A 238 -9.84 -14.79 11.36
N LYS A 239 -9.47 -16.05 11.22
CA LYS A 239 -8.57 -16.72 12.17
C LYS A 239 -7.25 -15.97 12.33
N ARG A 240 -6.62 -15.51 11.25
CA ARG A 240 -5.39 -14.69 11.32
C ARG A 240 -5.59 -13.42 12.15
N GLN A 241 -6.74 -12.73 11.99
CA GLN A 241 -7.06 -11.53 12.77
C GLN A 241 -7.27 -11.86 14.25
N LEU A 242 -7.97 -12.95 14.56
CA LEU A 242 -8.17 -13.43 15.91
C LEU A 242 -6.86 -13.93 16.56
N ASP A 243 -5.94 -14.48 15.78
CA ASP A 243 -4.60 -14.87 16.28
C ASP A 243 -3.78 -13.63 16.67
N VAL A 244 -3.95 -12.48 16.00
CA VAL A 244 -3.40 -11.20 16.47
C VAL A 244 -3.95 -10.86 17.86
N ALA A 245 -5.27 -10.95 18.04
CA ALA A 245 -5.91 -10.72 19.35
C ALA A 245 -5.36 -11.67 20.42
N ARG A 246 -5.26 -12.98 20.11
CA ARG A 246 -4.72 -14.00 21.04
C ARG A 246 -3.31 -13.66 21.52
N ARG A 247 -2.44 -13.18 20.62
CA ARG A 247 -1.06 -12.78 20.98
C ARG A 247 -0.99 -11.58 21.92
N LYS A 248 -2.08 -10.79 22.02
CA LYS A 248 -2.13 -9.64 22.93
C LYS A 248 -2.57 -9.99 24.34
N LEU A 249 -3.29 -11.09 24.55
CA LEU A 249 -3.84 -11.47 25.86
C LEU A 249 -2.80 -11.58 27.00
N PRO A 250 -1.58 -12.11 26.80
CA PRO A 250 -0.57 -12.16 27.85
C PRO A 250 -0.10 -10.79 28.36
N HIS A 251 -0.33 -9.72 27.59
CA HIS A 251 0.08 -8.35 27.93
C HIS A 251 -1.00 -7.55 28.67
N PHE A 252 -2.17 -8.15 28.95
CA PHE A 252 -3.23 -7.45 29.71
C PHE A 252 -2.82 -7.28 31.16
N ALA A 253 -3.10 -6.08 31.71
CA ALA A 253 -2.88 -5.82 33.14
C ALA A 253 -3.79 -6.69 34.02
N ASP A 254 -5.02 -6.98 33.58
CA ASP A 254 -5.97 -7.84 34.27
C ASP A 254 -6.17 -9.16 33.49
N GLN A 255 -5.72 -10.25 34.10
CA GLN A 255 -5.82 -11.58 33.49
C GLN A 255 -7.25 -12.18 33.51
N SER A 256 -8.14 -11.66 34.35
CA SER A 256 -9.55 -12.05 34.29
C SER A 256 -10.23 -11.49 33.05
N VAL A 257 -9.90 -10.27 32.64
CA VAL A 257 -10.31 -9.68 31.37
C VAL A 257 -9.71 -10.46 30.19
N ALA A 258 -8.43 -10.85 30.27
CA ALA A 258 -7.80 -11.66 29.24
C ALA A 258 -8.51 -13.02 29.05
N ALA A 259 -8.94 -13.67 30.14
CA ALA A 259 -9.69 -14.93 30.08
C ALA A 259 -11.08 -14.73 29.42
N ALA A 260 -11.79 -13.65 29.77
CA ALA A 260 -13.08 -13.33 29.15
C ALA A 260 -12.94 -13.06 27.65
N MET A 261 -11.92 -12.28 27.25
CA MET A 261 -11.65 -11.98 25.85
C MET A 261 -11.25 -13.23 25.05
N ARG A 262 -10.52 -14.17 25.66
CA ARG A 262 -10.22 -15.47 25.07
C ARG A 262 -11.49 -16.22 24.73
N GLY A 263 -12.45 -16.29 25.65
CA GLY A 263 -13.75 -16.91 25.41
C GLY A 263 -14.51 -16.29 24.23
N GLN A 264 -14.48 -14.96 24.12
CA GLN A 264 -15.09 -14.25 22.99
C GLN A 264 -14.37 -14.55 21.65
N ILE A 265 -13.02 -14.59 21.65
CA ILE A 265 -12.23 -14.95 20.49
C ILE A 265 -12.59 -16.34 20.00
N ASP A 266 -12.68 -17.33 20.91
CA ASP A 266 -12.95 -18.71 20.56
C ASP A 266 -14.39 -18.92 20.06
N ALA A 267 -15.36 -18.22 20.65
CA ALA A 267 -16.75 -18.21 20.19
C ALA A 267 -16.88 -17.61 18.78
N LEU A 268 -16.17 -16.52 18.51
CA LEU A 268 -16.21 -15.86 17.22
C LEU A 268 -15.49 -16.69 16.13
N ASP A 269 -14.39 -17.35 16.48
CA ASP A 269 -13.66 -18.28 15.59
C ASP A 269 -14.57 -19.47 15.19
N ALA A 270 -15.26 -20.06 16.15
CA ALA A 270 -16.23 -21.14 15.91
C ALA A 270 -17.40 -20.69 15.00
N SER A 271 -17.95 -19.50 15.24
CA SER A 271 -19.01 -18.92 14.41
C SER A 271 -18.52 -18.64 12.99
N ALA A 272 -17.33 -18.08 12.85
CA ALA A 272 -16.71 -17.81 11.54
C ALA A 272 -16.48 -19.09 10.75
N LYS A 273 -15.99 -20.16 11.40
CA LYS A 273 -15.81 -21.47 10.79
C LYS A 273 -17.12 -22.05 10.26
N LYS A 274 -18.20 -21.89 11.01
CA LYS A 274 -19.54 -22.38 10.64
C LYS A 274 -20.16 -21.61 9.49
N LEU A 275 -20.04 -20.26 9.50
CA LEU A 275 -20.80 -19.38 8.60
C LEU A 275 -20.08 -19.01 7.33
N LEU A 276 -18.76 -18.86 7.35
CA LEU A 276 -18.02 -18.35 6.19
C LEU A 276 -17.61 -19.45 5.21
N GLY A 277 -17.40 -20.68 5.67
CA GLY A 277 -17.04 -21.83 4.82
C GLY A 277 -15.85 -21.56 3.90
N ALA A 278 -15.89 -22.17 2.72
CA ALA A 278 -14.85 -22.03 1.69
C ALA A 278 -15.03 -20.74 0.84
N THR A 279 -16.27 -20.27 0.66
CA THR A 279 -16.59 -19.12 -0.20
C THR A 279 -16.31 -17.78 0.50
N GLY A 280 -16.53 -17.70 1.81
CA GLY A 280 -16.38 -16.47 2.58
C GLY A 280 -17.51 -15.46 2.37
N VAL A 281 -17.30 -14.24 2.85
CA VAL A 281 -18.18 -13.09 2.65
C VAL A 281 -17.38 -11.91 2.13
N THR A 282 -17.95 -11.14 1.19
CA THR A 282 -17.36 -9.88 0.75
C THR A 282 -17.80 -8.76 1.68
N TYR A 283 -16.84 -8.09 2.33
CA TYR A 283 -17.12 -6.93 3.20
C TYR A 283 -15.94 -5.97 3.22
N GLY A 284 -16.25 -4.66 3.08
CA GLY A 284 -15.21 -3.65 2.88
C GLY A 284 -14.54 -3.77 1.51
N ALA A 285 -13.61 -2.88 1.25
CA ALA A 285 -12.86 -2.88 0.00
C ALA A 285 -11.46 -2.31 0.20
N ASP A 286 -10.47 -2.93 -0.40
CA ASP A 286 -9.19 -2.28 -0.65
C ASP A 286 -9.35 -1.26 -1.78
N TYR A 287 -8.54 -0.22 -1.77
CA TYR A 287 -8.53 0.78 -2.84
C TYR A 287 -7.11 1.11 -3.28
N VAL A 288 -7.01 1.53 -4.55
CA VAL A 288 -5.78 2.08 -5.12
C VAL A 288 -6.10 3.45 -5.68
N ILE A 289 -5.43 4.46 -5.15
CA ILE A 289 -5.49 5.85 -5.61
C ILE A 289 -4.12 6.21 -6.14
N SER A 290 -4.06 6.56 -7.43
CA SER A 290 -2.86 7.06 -8.06
C SER A 290 -2.99 8.57 -8.25
N ALA A 291 -1.89 9.28 -8.01
CA ALA A 291 -1.84 10.73 -8.18
C ALA A 291 -0.50 11.13 -8.81
N ARG A 292 -0.49 12.27 -9.49
CA ARG A 292 0.69 12.83 -10.13
C ARG A 292 1.08 14.14 -9.45
N LEU A 293 2.36 14.32 -9.18
CA LEU A 293 2.88 15.65 -8.85
C LEU A 293 3.00 16.45 -10.15
N PRO A 294 2.32 17.61 -10.27
CA PRO A 294 2.48 18.45 -11.45
C PRO A 294 3.96 18.78 -11.71
N SER A 295 4.36 18.73 -12.98
CA SER A 295 5.64 19.33 -13.36
C SER A 295 5.53 20.83 -13.15
N ALA A 296 6.55 21.46 -12.58
CA ALA A 296 6.57 22.91 -12.58
C ALA A 296 6.39 23.38 -14.03
N SER A 297 5.25 24.02 -14.33
CA SER A 297 5.05 24.68 -15.60
C SER A 297 6.19 25.68 -15.70
N GLY A 298 7.07 25.51 -16.70
CA GLY A 298 8.07 26.51 -16.99
C GLY A 298 7.37 27.84 -17.22
N GLU A 299 7.63 28.81 -16.35
CA GLU A 299 7.38 30.21 -16.63
C GLU A 299 8.21 30.66 -17.81
#